data_8832269b335de4c05260e1c86ca3eca4
#
_entry.id   8832269b335de4c05260e1c86ca3eca4
#
_cell.length_a   1.000
_cell.length_b   1.000
_cell.length_c   1.000
_cell.angle_alpha   90.00
_cell.angle_beta   90.00
_cell.angle_gamma   90.00
#
_symmetry.space_group_name_H-M   'P 1'
#
loop_
_entity.id
_entity.type
_entity.pdbx_description
1 polymer ?
#
loop_
_entity_poly.entity_id
_entity_poly.type
_entity_poly.pdbx_seq_one_letter_code
_entity_poly.pdbx_strand_id
1 'polypeptide(L)'
;MYKILTRKHTRIMTAAEGIVFDEPTLCCFSGDTGSKKLVAAGLDAMKMRGHDTNDLDVVRPLSFGVLNDIDATRAFLEYAIQASIGKPRRGRLTATIGVPTDATSAERNALMTAARDAGISSVSLVEETIAAAQGAGIEIDSPTGTMILECGAGLTEAVVLSLGGLCGRA
;
A
#
# COMPACT_ATOMS: atom_id res chain seq x y z
N MET A 1 1.81 -13.51 2.24
CA MET A 1 1.01 -12.56 1.45
C MET A 1 1.89 -11.38 1.10
N TYR A 2 1.98 -11.01 -0.15
CA TYR A 2 2.71 -9.82 -0.60
C TYR A 2 1.68 -8.75 -0.95
N LYS A 3 1.94 -7.51 -0.59
CA LYS A 3 1.03 -6.39 -0.83
C LYS A 3 1.79 -5.22 -1.42
N ILE A 4 1.31 -4.70 -2.54
CA ILE A 4 1.77 -3.46 -3.14
C ILE A 4 0.66 -2.43 -2.90
N LEU A 5 0.95 -1.43 -2.07
CA LEU A 5 0.11 -0.28 -1.81
C LEU A 5 0.64 0.89 -2.60
N THR A 6 -0.11 1.37 -3.57
CA THR A 6 0.23 2.61 -4.26
C THR A 6 -0.86 3.66 -4.07
N ARG A 7 -0.55 4.92 -4.37
CA ARG A 7 -1.51 6.04 -4.28
C ARG A 7 -2.80 5.81 -5.07
N LYS A 8 -2.72 5.10 -6.20
CA LYS A 8 -3.88 4.90 -7.08
C LYS A 8 -4.48 3.52 -6.97
N HIS A 9 -3.67 2.49 -6.81
CA HIS A 9 -4.08 1.09 -6.79
C HIS A 9 -3.41 0.30 -5.68
N THR A 10 -4.15 -0.61 -5.09
CA THR A 10 -3.62 -1.61 -4.15
C THR A 10 -3.73 -2.97 -4.78
N ARG A 11 -2.62 -3.70 -4.82
CA ARG A 11 -2.57 -5.11 -5.23
C ARG A 11 -2.21 -5.99 -4.05
N ILE A 12 -2.93 -7.09 -3.88
CA ILE A 12 -2.56 -8.13 -2.92
C ILE A 12 -2.26 -9.41 -3.70
N MET A 13 -1.11 -9.97 -3.40
CA MET A 13 -0.68 -11.27 -3.95
C MET A 13 -0.58 -12.30 -2.85
N THR A 14 -0.93 -13.53 -3.17
CA THR A 14 -0.61 -14.71 -2.36
C THR A 14 0.31 -15.64 -3.16
N ALA A 15 1.12 -16.45 -2.46
CA ALA A 15 2.01 -17.40 -3.13
C ALA A 15 1.23 -18.50 -3.88
N ALA A 16 0.01 -18.80 -3.44
CA ALA A 16 -0.81 -19.88 -3.99
C ALA A 16 -1.60 -19.43 -5.24
N GLU A 17 -2.10 -18.21 -5.26
CA GLU A 17 -3.11 -17.78 -6.24
C GLU A 17 -2.65 -16.57 -7.09
N GLY A 18 -1.46 -16.03 -6.82
CA GLY A 18 -1.01 -14.80 -7.48
C GLY A 18 -1.76 -13.56 -6.99
N ILE A 19 -2.15 -12.68 -7.91
CA ILE A 19 -2.90 -11.45 -7.57
C ILE A 19 -4.34 -11.83 -7.24
N VAL A 20 -4.73 -11.62 -5.98
CA VAL A 20 -6.08 -11.91 -5.45
C VAL A 20 -6.92 -10.64 -5.22
N PHE A 21 -6.30 -9.46 -5.34
CA PHE A 21 -6.96 -8.17 -5.21
C PHE A 21 -6.22 -7.12 -6.05
N ASP A 22 -6.94 -6.32 -6.84
CA ASP A 22 -6.40 -5.19 -7.61
C ASP A 22 -7.49 -4.14 -7.75
N GLU A 23 -7.51 -3.17 -6.84
CA GLU A 23 -8.51 -2.11 -6.84
C GLU A 23 -7.91 -0.74 -6.52
N PRO A 24 -8.63 0.36 -6.89
CA PRO A 24 -8.25 1.71 -6.51
C PRO A 24 -8.13 1.89 -5.01
N THR A 25 -7.09 2.59 -4.55
CA THR A 25 -6.88 2.93 -3.13
C THR A 25 -7.74 4.14 -2.77
N LEU A 26 -9.03 3.90 -2.54
CA LEU A 26 -10.05 4.90 -2.24
C LEU A 26 -10.98 4.40 -1.14
N CYS A 27 -11.43 5.32 -0.29
CA CYS A 27 -12.50 5.13 0.67
C CYS A 27 -13.55 6.22 0.50
N CYS A 28 -14.81 5.85 0.70
CA CYS A 28 -15.92 6.79 0.81
C CYS A 28 -16.52 6.67 2.21
N PHE A 29 -16.57 7.78 2.91
CA PHE A 29 -17.15 7.86 4.25
C PHE A 29 -18.41 8.71 4.22
N SER A 30 -19.38 8.39 5.11
CA SER A 30 -20.52 9.23 5.43
C SER A 30 -20.44 9.70 6.87
N GLY A 31 -21.06 10.86 7.15
CA GLY A 31 -21.17 11.44 8.49
C GLY A 31 -20.19 12.58 8.75
N ASP A 32 -20.44 13.31 9.85
CA ASP A 32 -19.66 14.46 10.30
C ASP A 32 -18.31 14.05 10.89
N THR A 33 -17.41 15.01 11.06
CA THR A 33 -16.00 14.88 11.46
C THR A 33 -15.75 14.04 12.72
N GLY A 34 -16.77 13.71 13.52
CA GLY A 34 -16.64 12.91 14.75
C GLY A 34 -17.22 11.50 14.65
N SER A 35 -17.89 11.11 13.56
CA SER A 35 -18.52 9.80 13.38
C SER A 35 -18.54 9.34 11.93
N LYS A 36 -17.37 9.36 11.28
CA LYS A 36 -17.22 8.88 9.90
C LYS A 36 -17.41 7.37 9.83
N LYS A 37 -18.36 6.92 8.99
CA LYS A 37 -18.60 5.50 8.71
C LYS A 37 -18.18 5.18 7.29
N LEU A 38 -17.38 4.13 7.11
CA LEU A 38 -17.03 3.63 5.77
C LEU A 38 -18.30 3.13 5.07
N VAL A 39 -18.62 3.72 3.92
CA VAL A 39 -19.77 3.37 3.06
C VAL A 39 -19.31 2.50 1.91
N ALA A 40 -18.18 2.84 1.30
CA ALA A 40 -17.62 2.12 0.18
C ALA A 40 -16.09 2.22 0.16
N ALA A 41 -15.44 1.25 -0.47
CA ALA A 41 -14.00 1.27 -0.72
C ALA A 41 -13.70 0.69 -2.10
N GLY A 42 -12.47 0.90 -2.58
CA GLY A 42 -12.01 0.35 -3.85
C GLY A 42 -12.80 0.89 -5.06
N LEU A 43 -13.24 -0.03 -5.89
CA LEU A 43 -14.00 0.28 -7.11
C LEU A 43 -15.33 0.98 -6.83
N ASP A 44 -16.01 0.61 -5.75
CA ASP A 44 -17.30 1.23 -5.41
C ASP A 44 -17.12 2.66 -4.90
N ALA A 45 -16.09 2.95 -4.12
CA ALA A 45 -15.74 4.33 -3.77
C ALA A 45 -15.34 5.16 -5.00
N MET A 46 -14.72 4.54 -6.00
CA MET A 46 -14.39 5.22 -7.25
C MET A 46 -15.64 5.64 -8.04
N LYS A 47 -16.70 4.83 -8.06
CA LYS A 47 -17.98 5.16 -8.70
C LYS A 47 -18.70 6.33 -8.02
N MET A 48 -18.49 6.50 -6.71
CA MET A 48 -19.10 7.59 -5.94
C MET A 48 -18.36 8.93 -6.13
N ARG A 49 -17.18 8.92 -6.73
CA ARG A 49 -16.40 10.12 -6.98
C ARG A 49 -17.10 11.02 -8.00
N GLY A 50 -17.34 12.28 -7.62
CA GLY A 50 -18.06 13.25 -8.46
C GLY A 50 -19.59 13.26 -8.25
N HIS A 51 -20.10 12.40 -7.38
CA HIS A 51 -21.45 12.47 -6.86
C HIS A 51 -21.43 13.10 -5.46
N ASP A 52 -20.77 14.26 -5.32
CA ASP A 52 -20.62 14.97 -4.06
C ASP A 52 -22.00 15.43 -3.57
N THR A 53 -22.66 14.56 -2.79
CA THR A 53 -23.69 14.98 -1.87
C THR A 53 -23.00 15.44 -0.59
N ASN A 54 -23.53 16.45 0.09
CA ASN A 54 -22.93 17.06 1.31
C ASN A 54 -22.61 16.06 2.44
N ASP A 55 -22.99 14.79 2.30
CA ASP A 55 -22.85 13.74 3.30
C ASP A 55 -21.78 12.68 2.97
N LEU A 56 -21.13 12.75 1.80
CA LEU A 56 -20.15 11.75 1.36
C LEU A 56 -18.77 12.37 1.13
N ASP A 57 -17.77 11.80 1.76
CA ASP A 57 -16.36 12.23 1.65
C ASP A 57 -15.52 11.10 1.01
N VAL A 58 -15.03 11.32 -0.21
CA VAL A 58 -14.17 10.36 -0.92
C VAL A 58 -12.71 10.72 -0.70
N VAL A 59 -12.04 9.94 0.13
CA VAL A 59 -10.67 10.17 0.54
C VAL A 59 -9.68 9.17 -0.06
N ARG A 60 -8.44 9.61 -0.21
CA ARG A 60 -7.30 8.74 -0.51
C ARG A 60 -6.56 8.42 0.77
N PRO A 61 -6.53 7.15 1.20
CA PRO A 61 -5.78 6.72 2.38
C PRO A 61 -4.29 7.05 2.29
N LEU A 62 -3.72 6.95 1.08
CA LEU A 62 -2.31 7.21 0.81
C LEU A 62 -2.11 8.43 -0.10
N SER A 63 -1.03 9.17 0.14
CA SER A 63 -0.55 10.27 -0.71
C SER A 63 0.96 10.12 -0.91
N PHE A 64 1.42 10.21 -2.16
CA PHE A 64 2.85 10.04 -2.51
C PHE A 64 3.49 8.74 -1.97
N GLY A 65 2.72 7.63 -1.94
CA GLY A 65 3.18 6.34 -1.42
C GLY A 65 3.20 6.21 0.10
N VAL A 66 2.96 7.29 0.83
CA VAL A 66 2.94 7.30 2.30
C VAL A 66 1.53 7.53 2.85
N LEU A 67 1.38 7.26 4.14
CA LEU A 67 0.11 7.35 4.83
C LEU A 67 -0.35 8.80 4.96
N ASN A 68 -1.55 9.10 4.45
CA ASN A 68 -2.19 10.41 4.52
C ASN A 68 -3.24 10.48 5.65
N ASP A 69 -3.97 9.38 5.83
CA ASP A 69 -5.01 9.25 6.85
C ASP A 69 -4.95 7.83 7.43
N ILE A 70 -4.66 7.73 8.73
CA ILE A 70 -4.45 6.44 9.40
C ILE A 70 -5.74 5.63 9.51
N ASP A 71 -6.87 6.27 9.80
CA ASP A 71 -8.16 5.60 9.94
C ASP A 71 -8.69 5.15 8.58
N ALA A 72 -8.57 5.97 7.56
CA ALA A 72 -8.90 5.59 6.19
C ALA A 72 -7.99 4.46 5.68
N THR A 73 -6.69 4.49 6.02
CA THR A 73 -5.76 3.42 5.64
C THR A 73 -6.12 2.11 6.33
N ARG A 74 -6.42 2.13 7.63
CA ARG A 74 -6.90 0.96 8.37
C ARG A 74 -8.16 0.40 7.75
N ALA A 75 -9.19 1.24 7.54
CA ALA A 75 -10.47 0.83 6.98
C ALA A 75 -10.32 0.24 5.57
N PHE A 76 -9.47 0.84 4.73
CA PHE A 76 -9.18 0.32 3.41
C PHE A 76 -8.46 -1.04 3.47
N LEU A 77 -7.50 -1.21 4.39
CA LEU A 77 -6.79 -2.46 4.59
C LEU A 77 -7.71 -3.58 5.06
N GLU A 78 -8.61 -3.30 6.01
CA GLU A 78 -9.64 -4.24 6.46
C GLU A 78 -10.52 -4.70 5.29
N TYR A 79 -11.01 -3.76 4.49
CA TYR A 79 -11.78 -4.04 3.27
C TYR A 79 -10.98 -4.92 2.29
N ALA A 80 -9.76 -4.51 1.95
CA ALA A 80 -8.94 -5.21 0.96
C ALA A 80 -8.58 -6.65 1.41
N ILE A 81 -8.29 -6.85 2.71
CA ILE A 81 -8.04 -8.17 3.29
C ILE A 81 -9.31 -9.01 3.20
N GLN A 82 -10.46 -8.47 3.59
CA GLN A 82 -11.72 -9.19 3.56
C GLN A 82 -12.13 -9.57 2.13
N ALA A 83 -11.94 -8.69 1.17
CA ALA A 83 -12.24 -8.93 -0.23
C ALA A 83 -11.31 -9.96 -0.88
N SER A 84 -10.03 -10.00 -0.48
CA SER A 84 -9.02 -10.90 -1.07
C SER A 84 -9.02 -12.30 -0.50
N ILE A 85 -9.09 -12.44 0.82
CA ILE A 85 -8.91 -13.74 1.52
C ILE A 85 -10.03 -14.05 2.52
N GLY A 86 -11.09 -13.23 2.55
CA GLY A 86 -12.16 -13.35 3.53
C GLY A 86 -11.71 -12.93 4.94
N LYS A 87 -12.43 -13.40 5.97
CA LYS A 87 -12.05 -13.11 7.36
C LYS A 87 -10.87 -13.99 7.78
N PRO A 88 -9.67 -13.44 7.95
CA PRO A 88 -8.53 -14.22 8.40
C PRO A 88 -8.74 -14.71 9.83
N ARG A 89 -8.25 -15.92 10.13
CA ARG A 89 -8.19 -16.37 11.52
C ARG A 89 -7.22 -15.49 12.29
N ARG A 90 -7.63 -14.99 13.45
CA ARG A 90 -6.78 -14.15 14.33
C ARG A 90 -5.39 -14.77 14.51
N GLY A 91 -4.36 -13.94 14.42
CA GLY A 91 -2.97 -14.32 14.72
C GLY A 91 -2.22 -15.06 13.61
N ARG A 92 -2.78 -15.19 12.39
CA ARG A 92 -2.15 -15.97 11.29
C ARG A 92 -1.83 -15.18 10.04
N LEU A 93 -2.20 -13.90 9.98
CA LEU A 93 -1.96 -13.11 8.77
C LEU A 93 -0.60 -12.44 8.84
N THR A 94 0.26 -12.76 7.88
CA THR A 94 1.54 -12.09 7.67
C THR A 94 1.53 -11.37 6.34
N ALA A 95 2.12 -10.18 6.28
CA ALA A 95 2.23 -9.41 5.04
C ALA A 95 3.58 -8.73 4.91
N THR A 96 4.07 -8.65 3.67
CA THR A 96 5.12 -7.73 3.26
C THR A 96 4.47 -6.59 2.49
N ILE A 97 4.78 -5.35 2.86
CA ILE A 97 4.18 -4.14 2.27
C ILE A 97 5.30 -3.31 1.66
N GLY A 98 5.11 -2.91 0.39
CA GLY A 98 5.99 -1.97 -0.29
C GLY A 98 5.88 -0.58 0.32
N VAL A 99 7.00 0.12 0.42
CA VAL A 99 7.10 1.52 0.85
C VAL A 99 8.08 2.25 -0.06
N PRO A 100 7.88 3.57 -0.29
CA PRO A 100 8.86 4.38 -0.98
C PRO A 100 10.24 4.30 -0.31
N THR A 101 11.28 4.43 -1.11
CA THR A 101 12.66 4.37 -0.64
C THR A 101 12.99 5.49 0.34
N ASP A 102 12.37 6.66 0.18
CA ASP A 102 12.56 7.84 1.01
C ASP A 102 11.58 7.94 2.19
N ALA A 103 10.69 6.94 2.36
CA ALA A 103 9.76 6.92 3.48
C ALA A 103 10.48 7.04 4.82
N THR A 104 10.07 8.03 5.61
CA THR A 104 10.63 8.29 6.94
C THR A 104 10.29 7.18 7.93
N SER A 105 11.05 7.08 9.03
CA SER A 105 10.75 6.12 10.09
C SER A 105 9.36 6.33 10.71
N ALA A 106 8.88 7.58 10.78
CA ALA A 106 7.54 7.89 11.27
C ALA A 106 6.45 7.34 10.34
N GLU A 107 6.58 7.54 9.03
CA GLU A 107 5.66 7.03 8.01
C GLU A 107 5.66 5.51 7.96
N ARG A 108 6.84 4.88 8.03
CA ARG A 108 6.98 3.41 8.12
C ARG A 108 6.26 2.86 9.35
N ASN A 109 6.45 3.48 10.51
CA ASN A 109 5.79 3.08 11.76
C ASN A 109 4.28 3.29 11.71
N ALA A 110 3.80 4.39 11.15
CA ALA A 110 2.38 4.67 10.99
C ALA A 110 1.69 3.63 10.10
N LEU A 111 2.33 3.25 8.98
CA LEU A 111 1.83 2.21 8.08
C LEU A 111 1.79 0.84 8.76
N MET A 112 2.85 0.48 9.50
CA MET A 112 2.88 -0.77 10.28
C MET A 112 1.77 -0.80 11.33
N THR A 113 1.49 0.32 12.00
CA THR A 113 0.41 0.43 12.98
C THR A 113 -0.95 0.25 12.32
N ALA A 114 -1.25 0.99 11.25
CA ALA A 114 -2.49 0.84 10.50
C ALA A 114 -2.70 -0.59 9.99
N ALA A 115 -1.63 -1.25 9.54
CA ALA A 115 -1.69 -2.63 9.06
C ALA A 115 -1.97 -3.64 10.18
N ARG A 116 -1.37 -3.45 11.37
CA ARG A 116 -1.65 -4.28 12.54
C ARG A 116 -3.08 -4.09 13.04
N ASP A 117 -3.55 -2.86 13.08
CA ASP A 117 -4.92 -2.52 13.50
C ASP A 117 -5.95 -3.08 12.51
N ALA A 118 -5.60 -3.21 11.23
CA ALA A 118 -6.40 -3.90 10.22
C ALA A 118 -6.35 -5.44 10.33
N GLY A 119 -5.67 -6.01 11.34
CA GLY A 119 -5.66 -7.44 11.63
C GLY A 119 -4.47 -8.23 11.07
N ILE A 120 -3.42 -7.56 10.55
CA ILE A 120 -2.19 -8.23 10.12
C ILE A 120 -1.29 -8.47 11.34
N SER A 121 -1.04 -9.73 11.66
CA SER A 121 -0.30 -10.11 12.88
C SER A 121 1.20 -9.84 12.78
N SER A 122 1.77 -9.97 11.60
CA SER A 122 3.18 -9.70 11.32
C SER A 122 3.32 -8.91 10.03
N VAL A 123 3.93 -7.73 10.13
CA VAL A 123 4.16 -6.80 9.02
C VAL A 123 5.66 -6.66 8.80
N SER A 124 6.10 -6.90 7.57
CA SER A 124 7.43 -6.55 7.08
C SER A 124 7.30 -5.46 6.02
N LEU A 125 8.22 -4.52 6.00
CA LEU A 125 8.30 -3.50 4.97
C LEU A 125 9.45 -3.81 4.02
N VAL A 126 9.25 -3.51 2.74
CA VAL A 126 10.27 -3.61 1.69
C VAL A 126 10.23 -2.34 0.85
N GLU A 127 11.37 -1.85 0.42
CA GLU A 127 11.44 -0.73 -0.51
C GLU A 127 10.92 -1.16 -1.88
N GLU A 128 10.01 -0.37 -2.47
CA GLU A 128 9.35 -0.71 -3.74
C GLU A 128 10.38 -0.90 -4.87
N THR A 129 11.40 -0.06 -4.91
CA THR A 129 12.48 -0.14 -5.90
C THR A 129 13.31 -1.43 -5.79
N ILE A 130 13.57 -1.92 -4.57
CA ILE A 130 14.25 -3.21 -4.34
C ILE A 130 13.35 -4.37 -4.78
N ALA A 131 12.08 -4.31 -4.40
CA ALA A 131 11.11 -5.33 -4.81
C ALA A 131 10.92 -5.37 -6.33
N ALA A 132 10.90 -4.20 -6.99
CA ALA A 132 10.81 -4.07 -8.44
C ALA A 132 12.06 -4.66 -9.13
N ALA A 133 13.26 -4.36 -8.62
CA ALA A 133 14.51 -4.92 -9.14
C ALA A 133 14.53 -6.45 -9.07
N GLN A 134 14.16 -7.00 -7.89
CA GLN A 134 14.07 -8.46 -7.72
C GLN A 134 13.02 -9.09 -8.63
N GLY A 135 11.84 -8.44 -8.76
CA GLY A 135 10.78 -8.88 -9.66
C GLY A 135 11.16 -8.85 -11.14
N ALA A 136 12.06 -7.95 -11.53
CA ALA A 136 12.63 -7.88 -12.88
C ALA A 136 13.80 -8.87 -13.10
N GLY A 137 14.17 -9.66 -12.09
CA GLY A 137 15.29 -10.61 -12.17
C GLY A 137 16.67 -9.94 -12.14
N ILE A 138 16.76 -8.72 -11.60
CA ILE A 138 18.03 -8.01 -11.46
C ILE A 138 18.79 -8.57 -10.26
N GLU A 139 20.07 -8.89 -10.47
CA GLU A 139 20.97 -9.35 -9.42
C GLU A 139 21.42 -8.15 -8.58
N ILE A 140 20.68 -7.89 -7.48
CA ILE A 140 20.94 -6.73 -6.61
C ILE A 140 22.25 -6.83 -5.84
N ASP A 141 22.77 -8.05 -5.63
CA ASP A 141 24.02 -8.31 -4.93
C ASP A 141 25.27 -8.09 -5.80
N SER A 142 25.09 -7.82 -7.10
CA SER A 142 26.17 -7.53 -8.02
C SER A 142 26.98 -6.30 -7.57
N PRO A 143 28.32 -6.33 -7.70
CA PRO A 143 29.15 -5.14 -7.46
C PRO A 143 28.96 -4.06 -8.53
N THR A 144 28.34 -4.40 -9.66
CA THR A 144 28.02 -3.44 -10.72
C THR A 144 26.77 -2.66 -10.34
N GLY A 145 26.88 -1.32 -10.28
CA GLY A 145 25.73 -0.46 -10.00
C GLY A 145 24.67 -0.57 -11.09
N THR A 146 23.44 -0.90 -10.71
CA THR A 146 22.28 -0.94 -11.61
C THR A 146 21.29 0.13 -11.21
N MET A 147 20.94 1.00 -12.16
CA MET A 147 19.93 2.04 -11.93
C MET A 147 18.55 1.47 -12.18
N ILE A 148 17.66 1.68 -11.20
CA ILE A 148 16.24 1.39 -11.28
C ILE A 148 15.50 2.71 -11.33
N LEU A 149 14.62 2.85 -12.32
CA LEU A 149 13.68 3.96 -12.43
C LEU A 149 12.26 3.40 -12.29
N GLU A 150 11.59 3.74 -11.20
CA GLU A 150 10.21 3.37 -10.95
C GLU A 150 9.31 4.58 -11.18
N CYS A 151 8.42 4.49 -12.18
CA CYS A 151 7.47 5.54 -12.51
C CYS A 151 6.07 5.17 -12.04
N GLY A 152 5.72 5.58 -10.84
CA GLY A 152 4.41 5.36 -10.24
C GLY A 152 3.42 6.48 -10.57
N ALA A 153 2.16 6.25 -10.20
CA ALA A 153 1.06 7.20 -10.46
C ALA A 153 1.08 8.45 -9.55
N GLY A 154 1.97 8.53 -8.59
CA GLY A 154 2.05 9.65 -7.65
C GLY A 154 3.47 9.92 -7.15
N LEU A 155 4.41 9.04 -7.50
CA LEU A 155 5.81 9.14 -7.14
C LEU A 155 6.63 8.55 -8.29
N THR A 156 7.76 9.14 -8.57
CA THR A 156 8.79 8.59 -9.46
C THR A 156 10.07 8.54 -8.66
N GLU A 157 10.69 7.38 -8.59
CA GLU A 157 11.93 7.16 -7.84
C GLU A 157 13.03 6.66 -8.78
N ALA A 158 14.22 7.18 -8.63
CA ALA A 158 15.42 6.68 -9.28
C ALA A 158 16.43 6.25 -8.21
N VAL A 159 16.86 5.00 -8.25
CA VAL A 159 17.84 4.46 -7.30
C VAL A 159 18.96 3.73 -8.02
N VAL A 160 20.13 3.69 -7.41
CA VAL A 160 21.24 2.84 -7.84
C VAL A 160 21.45 1.77 -6.79
N LEU A 161 21.34 0.51 -7.21
CA LEU A 161 21.54 -0.67 -6.38
C LEU A 161 22.90 -1.30 -6.69
N SER A 162 23.66 -1.70 -5.67
CA SER A 162 24.91 -2.45 -5.77
C SER A 162 25.18 -3.14 -4.44
N LEU A 163 25.79 -4.33 -4.48
CA LEU A 163 26.19 -5.09 -3.29
C LEU A 163 25.04 -5.32 -2.28
N GLY A 164 23.84 -5.58 -2.78
CA GLY A 164 22.66 -5.81 -1.95
C GLY A 164 22.06 -4.57 -1.28
N GLY A 165 22.57 -3.39 -1.60
CA GLY A 165 22.17 -2.13 -0.95
C GLY A 165 21.95 -0.98 -1.92
N LEU A 166 21.41 0.09 -1.35
CA LEU A 166 21.11 1.35 -2.03
C LEU A 166 22.37 2.22 -2.01
N CYS A 167 22.93 2.54 -3.18
CA CYS A 167 24.14 3.37 -3.32
C CYS A 167 23.82 4.83 -3.62
N GLY A 168 22.68 5.12 -4.19
CA GLY A 168 22.23 6.47 -4.52
C GLY A 168 20.74 6.53 -4.82
N ARG A 169 20.15 7.71 -4.63
CA ARG A 169 18.72 7.96 -4.90
C ARG A 169 18.49 9.38 -5.39
N ALA A 170 17.45 9.58 -6.20
CA ALA A 170 16.94 10.86 -6.63
C ALA A 170 15.40 10.80 -6.78
#